data_277e3b0e923d6cd24d4e9672408ac5da
#
_entry.id   277e3b0e923d6cd24d4e9672408ac5da
#
_cell.length_a   1.000
_cell.length_b   1.000
_cell.length_c   1.000
_cell.angle_alpha   90.00
_cell.angle_beta   90.00
_cell.angle_gamma   90.00
#
_symmetry.space_group_name_H-M   'P 1'
#
loop_
_entity.id
_entity.type
_entity.pdbx_description
1 polymer ?
#
loop_
_entity_poly.entity_id
_entity_poly.type
_entity_poly.pdbx_seq_one_letter_code
_entity_poly.pdbx_strand_id
1 'polypeptide(L)'
;MLKKLFFIIFIATFMFLSFSKFSQNLSFDLSQNRINSLSADSEKLLAKLEAPLTIKVYSPNINILNICSEWLNKYTKLSKQINIELHQTTLEPTVSSKFNISSDHNLMLSYKNQEQAIDVKIHQLSEQVISTLIHKVISVNQSWLVFLNGHAEADPFSTDTLGLSNFTKLFNSQGIHAAQLDIKQSQHIPDNTDLIIVVNPQTELLPLEKNILKQYLSAGGKLLWFTEPGSKATGFIDSEFGLSLANGVAIDPDSVSLGSPHPALKIITSYPQHPMVNNITTATLLPWSGHLYSRNKHISATIQPFLTTSNKTWTYPANPTQDIQQLAQHKEQVGPLNIGVTIGKHAVIIADSSFITNKYLPLYANQQLAKNIVNWLQIKTPVYSFTQTTAKDLNYQPNKLNNTLYRFVFPILIPLVFIVIGFYIQRGTKNARV
;
A
#
# COMPACT_ATOMS: atom_id res chain seq x y z
N MET A 1 11.09 13.68 64.43
CA MET A 1 10.02 13.86 63.45
C MET A 1 10.52 14.53 62.15
N LEU A 2 11.22 15.65 62.22
CA LEU A 2 11.72 16.39 61.06
C LEU A 2 12.62 15.56 60.14
N LYS A 3 13.52 14.73 60.67
CA LYS A 3 14.41 13.86 59.87
C LYS A 3 13.67 12.80 59.04
N LYS A 4 12.56 12.22 59.55
CA LYS A 4 11.75 11.26 58.80
C LYS A 4 10.93 11.93 57.69
N LEU A 5 10.44 13.15 57.91
CA LEU A 5 9.74 13.95 56.92
C LEU A 5 10.69 14.34 55.78
N PHE A 6 11.94 14.74 56.10
CA PHE A 6 12.96 15.08 55.10
C PHE A 6 13.35 13.88 54.23
N PHE A 7 13.44 12.70 54.85
CA PHE A 7 13.73 11.45 54.11
C PHE A 7 12.63 11.02 53.15
N ILE A 8 11.35 11.20 53.56
CA ILE A 8 10.18 10.92 52.73
C ILE A 8 10.12 11.89 51.53
N ILE A 9 10.33 13.19 51.78
CA ILE A 9 10.38 14.21 50.71
C ILE A 9 11.54 13.93 49.77
N PHE A 10 12.70 13.53 50.26
CA PHE A 10 13.87 13.20 49.47
C PHE A 10 13.61 11.97 48.56
N ILE A 11 12.98 10.90 49.09
CA ILE A 11 12.60 9.72 48.31
C ILE A 11 11.54 10.08 47.26
N ALA A 12 10.54 10.89 47.61
CA ALA A 12 9.50 11.31 46.68
C ALA A 12 10.06 12.18 45.54
N THR A 13 10.97 13.12 45.87
CA THR A 13 11.66 13.93 44.83
C THR A 13 12.61 13.10 43.97
N PHE A 14 13.32 12.13 44.54
CA PHE A 14 14.18 11.25 43.82
C PHE A 14 13.37 10.31 42.87
N MET A 15 12.26 9.77 43.37
CA MET A 15 11.31 9.01 42.54
C MET A 15 10.73 9.87 41.40
N PHE A 16 10.30 11.12 41.71
CA PHE A 16 9.78 12.02 40.71
C PHE A 16 10.81 12.39 39.63
N LEU A 17 12.06 12.68 40.03
CA LEU A 17 13.16 12.98 39.11
C LEU A 17 13.58 11.76 38.29
N SER A 18 13.57 10.55 38.88
CA SER A 18 13.84 9.31 38.18
C SER A 18 12.73 8.96 37.20
N PHE A 19 11.48 9.16 37.58
CA PHE A 19 10.31 8.94 36.75
C PHE A 19 10.24 9.97 35.61
N SER A 20 10.59 11.22 35.83
CA SER A 20 10.61 12.26 34.81
C SER A 20 11.69 11.99 33.74
N LYS A 21 12.88 11.47 34.11
CA LYS A 21 13.88 11.03 33.15
C LYS A 21 13.49 9.76 32.39
N PHE A 22 12.79 8.85 33.05
CA PHE A 22 12.30 7.61 32.42
C PHE A 22 11.08 7.86 31.50
N SER A 23 10.21 8.82 31.86
CA SER A 23 9.03 9.16 31.07
C SER A 23 9.35 9.93 29.78
N GLN A 24 10.49 10.60 29.68
CA GLN A 24 10.91 11.30 28.46
C GLN A 24 11.12 10.36 27.26
N ASN A 25 11.35 9.07 27.50
CA ASN A 25 11.53 8.04 26.46
C ASN A 25 10.26 7.20 26.21
N LEU A 26 9.20 7.37 27.00
CA LEU A 26 7.95 6.65 26.88
C LEU A 26 6.86 7.56 26.29
N SER A 27 6.83 7.72 24.98
CA SER A 27 5.70 8.37 24.33
C SER A 27 4.72 7.32 23.84
N PHE A 28 3.55 7.24 24.44
CA PHE A 28 2.44 6.41 23.96
C PHE A 28 1.51 7.26 23.09
N ASP A 29 1.28 6.81 21.87
CA ASP A 29 0.26 7.42 21.02
C ASP A 29 -1.12 6.88 21.45
N LEU A 30 -1.85 7.71 22.21
CA LEU A 30 -3.19 7.41 22.70
C LEU A 30 -4.29 7.81 21.69
N SER A 31 -3.93 8.35 20.54
CA SER A 31 -4.91 8.68 19.51
C SER A 31 -5.57 7.42 18.96
N GLN A 32 -6.86 7.48 18.66
CA GLN A 32 -7.65 6.34 18.21
C GLN A 32 -7.13 5.75 16.89
N ASN A 33 -6.49 6.59 16.04
CA ASN A 33 -5.94 6.22 14.74
C ASN A 33 -4.40 6.28 14.68
N ARG A 34 -3.70 6.34 15.83
CA ARG A 34 -2.23 6.46 15.87
C ARG A 34 -1.68 7.60 15.00
N ILE A 35 -2.30 8.77 15.06
CA ILE A 35 -1.98 9.94 14.20
C ILE A 35 -0.54 10.41 14.41
N ASN A 36 0.00 10.19 15.60
CA ASN A 36 1.36 10.58 15.98
C ASN A 36 2.41 9.47 15.78
N SER A 37 1.98 8.30 15.28
CA SER A 37 2.83 7.17 14.95
C SER A 37 2.89 6.97 13.44
N LEU A 38 3.96 6.36 12.94
CA LEU A 38 4.05 5.96 11.54
C LEU A 38 3.31 4.64 11.30
N SER A 39 2.90 4.42 10.05
CA SER A 39 2.28 3.16 9.62
C SER A 39 3.26 1.99 9.69
N ALA A 40 2.72 0.77 9.77
CA ALA A 40 3.54 -0.45 9.77
C ALA A 40 4.42 -0.57 8.50
N ASP A 41 3.97 -0.03 7.37
CA ASP A 41 4.75 -0.05 6.13
C ASP A 41 5.91 0.96 6.18
N SER A 42 5.71 2.13 6.79
CA SER A 42 6.81 3.07 7.06
C SER A 42 7.81 2.49 8.05
N GLU A 43 7.36 1.80 9.10
CA GLU A 43 8.26 1.11 10.04
C GLU A 43 9.11 0.04 9.33
N LYS A 44 8.50 -0.81 8.49
CA LYS A 44 9.22 -1.81 7.68
C LYS A 44 10.20 -1.18 6.71
N LEU A 45 9.84 -0.03 6.12
CA LEU A 45 10.73 0.72 5.24
C LEU A 45 11.97 1.21 5.99
N LEU A 46 11.78 1.82 7.16
CA LEU A 46 12.87 2.34 7.97
C LEU A 46 13.79 1.23 8.52
N ALA A 47 13.25 0.05 8.79
CA ALA A 47 14.03 -1.12 9.20
C ALA A 47 15.02 -1.62 8.13
N LYS A 48 14.84 -1.21 6.86
CA LYS A 48 15.75 -1.54 5.74
C LYS A 48 16.90 -0.56 5.56
N LEU A 49 16.98 0.50 6.37
CA LEU A 49 18.09 1.43 6.32
C LEU A 49 19.40 0.73 6.75
N GLU A 50 20.36 0.66 5.86
CA GLU A 50 21.69 0.08 6.10
C GLU A 50 22.76 1.16 6.36
N ALA A 51 22.43 2.42 6.06
CA ALA A 51 23.33 3.57 6.21
C ALA A 51 22.54 4.79 6.71
N PRO A 52 23.19 5.83 7.21
CA PRO A 52 22.52 7.06 7.61
C PRO A 52 21.77 7.73 6.46
N LEU A 53 20.52 8.09 6.72
CA LEU A 53 19.67 8.89 5.85
C LEU A 53 19.59 10.31 6.41
N THR A 54 19.96 11.30 5.62
CA THR A 54 19.84 12.71 6.01
C THR A 54 18.67 13.37 5.30
N ILE A 55 17.76 13.96 6.06
CA ILE A 55 16.63 14.74 5.56
C ILE A 55 16.97 16.22 5.79
N LYS A 56 17.23 16.95 4.73
CA LYS A 56 17.51 18.39 4.76
C LYS A 56 16.23 19.16 4.44
N VAL A 57 15.86 20.09 5.30
CA VAL A 57 14.68 20.93 5.15
C VAL A 57 15.16 22.36 4.88
N TYR A 58 14.71 22.94 3.77
CA TYR A 58 15.06 24.29 3.36
C TYR A 58 13.84 25.20 3.44
N SER A 59 13.92 26.32 4.17
CA SER A 59 12.85 27.32 4.23
C SER A 59 13.42 28.68 4.62
N PRO A 60 12.87 29.80 4.09
CA PRO A 60 13.20 31.14 4.56
C PRO A 60 12.64 31.43 5.96
N ASN A 61 11.60 30.68 6.40
CA ASN A 61 10.87 30.92 7.64
C ASN A 61 11.23 29.89 8.71
N ILE A 62 11.83 30.35 9.81
CA ILE A 62 12.25 29.52 10.94
C ILE A 62 11.10 28.78 11.61
N ASN A 63 9.89 29.37 11.66
CA ASN A 63 8.73 28.71 12.27
C ASN A 63 8.33 27.47 11.44
N ILE A 64 8.47 27.53 10.14
CA ILE A 64 8.21 26.40 9.24
C ILE A 64 9.23 25.29 9.45
N LEU A 65 10.51 25.64 9.59
CA LEU A 65 11.56 24.67 9.91
C LEU A 65 11.25 23.93 11.21
N ASN A 66 10.81 24.63 12.24
CA ASN A 66 10.44 24.04 13.54
C ASN A 66 9.24 23.08 13.39
N ILE A 67 8.19 23.46 12.66
CA ILE A 67 7.03 22.61 12.42
C ILE A 67 7.45 21.34 11.64
N CYS A 68 8.29 21.49 10.60
CA CYS A 68 8.81 20.36 9.85
C CYS A 68 9.64 19.42 10.74
N SER A 69 10.49 19.99 11.60
CA SER A 69 11.31 19.21 12.54
C SER A 69 10.45 18.40 13.50
N GLU A 70 9.45 19.03 14.13
CA GLU A 70 8.52 18.34 15.02
C GLU A 70 7.79 17.20 14.32
N TRP A 71 7.35 17.43 13.09
CA TRP A 71 6.65 16.43 12.30
C TRP A 71 7.58 15.27 11.90
N LEU A 72 8.81 15.57 11.46
CA LEU A 72 9.81 14.57 11.06
C LEU A 72 10.38 13.79 12.25
N ASN A 73 10.26 14.29 13.46
CA ASN A 73 10.71 13.57 14.67
C ASN A 73 10.06 12.19 14.85
N LYS A 74 8.94 11.92 14.21
CA LYS A 74 8.34 10.56 14.17
C LYS A 74 9.31 9.54 13.56
N TYR A 75 10.06 9.95 12.53
CA TYR A 75 11.01 9.09 11.83
C TYR A 75 12.29 8.87 12.64
N THR A 76 12.81 9.92 13.28
CA THR A 76 14.02 9.80 14.13
C THR A 76 13.80 8.99 15.40
N LYS A 77 12.57 8.99 15.94
CA LYS A 77 12.19 8.13 17.08
C LYS A 77 12.21 6.65 16.73
N LEU A 78 11.89 6.28 15.49
CA LEU A 78 11.85 4.89 15.04
C LEU A 78 13.19 4.39 14.52
N SER A 79 14.03 5.25 13.94
CA SER A 79 15.35 4.87 13.42
C SER A 79 16.41 5.87 13.81
N LYS A 80 17.44 5.39 14.49
CA LYS A 80 18.64 6.18 14.84
C LYS A 80 19.51 6.53 13.62
N GLN A 81 19.22 5.93 12.47
CA GLN A 81 19.93 6.18 11.22
C GLN A 81 19.40 7.41 10.47
N ILE A 82 18.34 8.08 10.98
CA ILE A 82 17.77 9.27 10.35
C ILE A 82 18.28 10.52 11.04
N ASN A 83 18.91 11.40 10.25
CA ASN A 83 19.35 12.72 10.64
C ASN A 83 18.47 13.78 9.99
N ILE A 84 18.13 14.84 10.74
CA ILE A 84 17.37 15.99 10.21
C ILE A 84 18.29 17.20 10.27
N GLU A 85 18.47 17.88 9.16
CA GLU A 85 19.19 19.14 9.03
C GLU A 85 18.22 20.25 8.60
N LEU A 86 18.21 21.37 9.33
CA LEU A 86 17.35 22.52 9.05
C LEU A 86 18.20 23.65 8.48
N HIS A 87 17.86 24.10 7.28
CA HIS A 87 18.59 25.14 6.57
C HIS A 87 17.68 26.35 6.32
N GLN A 88 18.04 27.48 6.93
CA GLN A 88 17.33 28.73 6.67
C GLN A 88 17.89 29.39 5.41
N THR A 89 17.15 29.35 4.31
CA THR A 89 17.62 29.78 2.97
C THR A 89 18.00 31.25 2.90
N THR A 90 17.43 32.10 3.76
CA THR A 90 17.83 33.52 3.91
C THR A 90 19.27 33.69 4.42
N LEU A 91 19.81 32.71 5.11
CA LEU A 91 21.17 32.74 5.64
C LEU A 91 22.17 32.00 4.73
N GLU A 92 21.70 31.19 3.78
CA GLU A 92 22.51 30.33 2.91
C GLU A 92 22.17 30.50 1.41
N PRO A 93 22.40 31.69 0.80
CA PRO A 93 21.97 31.95 -0.57
C PRO A 93 22.70 31.09 -1.63
N THR A 94 23.89 30.60 -1.34
CA THR A 94 24.67 29.72 -2.24
C THR A 94 24.06 28.32 -2.38
N VAL A 95 23.38 27.83 -1.36
CA VAL A 95 22.70 26.53 -1.38
C VAL A 95 21.41 26.63 -2.22
N SER A 96 20.68 27.73 -2.10
CA SER A 96 19.45 27.99 -2.86
C SER A 96 19.71 27.96 -4.36
N SER A 97 20.80 28.56 -4.83
CA SER A 97 21.14 28.62 -6.26
C SER A 97 21.64 27.28 -6.81
N LYS A 98 22.39 26.50 -6.01
CA LYS A 98 22.96 25.21 -6.43
C LYS A 98 21.88 24.13 -6.68
N PHE A 99 20.81 24.15 -5.91
CA PHE A 99 19.75 23.13 -5.98
C PHE A 99 18.46 23.59 -6.64
N ASN A 100 18.45 24.76 -7.27
CA ASN A 100 17.24 25.36 -7.88
C ASN A 100 16.06 25.42 -6.88
N ILE A 101 16.39 25.71 -5.60
CA ILE A 101 15.40 25.77 -4.52
C ILE A 101 14.56 27.02 -4.77
N SER A 102 13.33 26.78 -5.24
CA SER A 102 12.34 27.87 -5.33
C SER A 102 11.94 28.32 -3.92
N SER A 103 11.51 29.56 -3.79
CA SER A 103 11.38 30.32 -2.54
C SER A 103 10.58 29.69 -1.39
N ASP A 104 9.86 28.61 -1.61
CA ASP A 104 8.88 28.07 -0.64
C ASP A 104 9.06 26.56 -0.38
N HIS A 105 9.92 26.21 0.57
CA HIS A 105 9.96 24.90 1.24
C HIS A 105 10.35 23.71 0.37
N ASN A 106 11.62 23.34 0.41
CA ASN A 106 12.13 22.15 -0.27
C ASN A 106 12.66 21.14 0.73
N LEU A 107 12.43 19.87 0.44
CA LEU A 107 13.02 18.74 1.12
C LEU A 107 14.07 18.10 0.23
N MET A 108 15.23 17.79 0.78
CA MET A 108 16.25 16.98 0.12
C MET A 108 16.61 15.79 1.02
N LEU A 109 16.56 14.60 0.44
CA LEU A 109 16.99 13.37 1.09
C LEU A 109 18.32 12.92 0.52
N SER A 110 19.26 12.59 1.39
CA SER A 110 20.59 12.09 1.02
C SER A 110 20.83 10.73 1.68
N TYR A 111 21.16 9.71 0.87
CA TYR A 111 21.43 8.35 1.30
C TYR A 111 22.47 7.69 0.39
N LYS A 112 23.58 7.14 0.94
CA LYS A 112 24.63 6.43 0.17
C LYS A 112 25.01 7.14 -1.15
N ASN A 113 25.35 8.41 -1.12
CA ASN A 113 25.72 9.24 -2.29
C ASN A 113 24.57 9.51 -3.30
N GLN A 114 23.34 9.15 -2.98
CA GLN A 114 22.16 9.55 -3.76
C GLN A 114 21.45 10.71 -3.08
N GLU A 115 21.10 11.72 -3.86
CA GLU A 115 20.34 12.87 -3.39
C GLU A 115 19.04 12.99 -4.20
N GLN A 116 17.92 13.17 -3.51
CA GLN A 116 16.62 13.45 -4.12
C GLN A 116 16.06 14.74 -3.53
N ALA A 117 15.93 15.74 -4.35
CA ALA A 117 15.29 17.00 -3.99
C ALA A 117 13.83 17.00 -4.44
N ILE A 118 12.94 17.50 -3.60
CA ILE A 118 11.52 17.68 -3.95
C ILE A 118 11.02 18.99 -3.39
N ASP A 119 10.28 19.70 -4.22
CA ASP A 119 9.50 20.87 -3.83
C ASP A 119 8.21 20.38 -3.14
N VAL A 120 8.18 20.45 -1.82
CA VAL A 120 7.02 20.04 -1.01
C VAL A 120 6.57 21.22 -0.17
N LYS A 121 5.39 21.73 -0.47
CA LYS A 121 4.77 22.75 0.38
C LYS A 121 4.37 22.12 1.72
N ILE A 122 4.49 22.89 2.80
CA ILE A 122 4.28 22.37 4.18
C ILE A 122 2.92 21.68 4.39
N HIS A 123 1.87 22.17 3.73
CA HIS A 123 0.54 21.59 3.79
C HIS A 123 0.42 20.24 3.04
N GLN A 124 1.42 19.88 2.25
CA GLN A 124 1.53 18.61 1.54
C GLN A 124 2.41 17.60 2.32
N LEU A 125 3.02 18.04 3.43
CA LEU A 125 3.84 17.17 4.26
C LEU A 125 2.96 16.07 4.86
N SER A 126 3.15 14.86 4.39
CA SER A 126 2.42 13.68 4.84
C SER A 126 3.34 12.47 4.94
N GLU A 127 2.94 11.49 5.72
CA GLU A 127 3.67 10.23 5.82
C GLU A 127 3.86 9.59 4.44
N GLN A 128 2.81 9.61 3.63
CA GLN A 128 2.86 9.09 2.27
C GLN A 128 3.97 9.75 1.44
N VAL A 129 4.07 11.08 1.48
CA VAL A 129 5.08 11.82 0.72
C VAL A 129 6.48 11.48 1.20
N ILE A 130 6.75 11.61 2.49
CA ILE A 130 8.09 11.38 3.06
C ILE A 130 8.52 9.92 2.92
N SER A 131 7.65 8.97 3.26
CA SER A 131 7.99 7.54 3.16
C SER A 131 8.19 7.09 1.70
N THR A 132 7.43 7.66 0.74
CA THR A 132 7.66 7.43 -0.70
C THR A 132 9.04 7.95 -1.12
N LEU A 133 9.44 9.12 -0.64
CA LEU A 133 10.75 9.70 -0.92
C LEU A 133 11.90 8.86 -0.32
N ILE A 134 11.76 8.47 0.94
CA ILE A 134 12.72 7.58 1.59
C ILE A 134 12.84 6.30 0.78
N HIS A 135 11.73 5.69 0.41
CA HIS A 135 11.73 4.49 -0.42
C HIS A 135 12.48 4.67 -1.74
N LYS A 136 12.21 5.78 -2.45
CA LYS A 136 12.85 6.10 -3.73
C LYS A 136 14.37 6.26 -3.58
N VAL A 137 14.86 6.88 -2.50
CA VAL A 137 16.28 7.13 -2.28
C VAL A 137 17.03 5.88 -1.81
N ILE A 138 16.39 5.00 -1.04
CA ILE A 138 17.03 3.76 -0.56
C ILE A 138 16.97 2.62 -1.59
N SER A 139 16.08 2.70 -2.57
CA SER A 139 15.95 1.70 -3.63
C SER A 139 17.07 1.88 -4.66
N VAL A 140 18.24 1.28 -4.37
CA VAL A 140 19.45 1.38 -5.20
C VAL A 140 19.29 0.66 -6.55
N ASN A 141 18.45 -0.35 -6.61
CA ASN A 141 18.15 -1.09 -7.85
C ASN A 141 16.82 -0.58 -8.41
N GLN A 142 16.89 0.07 -9.56
CA GLN A 142 15.68 0.46 -10.30
C GLN A 142 14.96 -0.82 -10.73
N SER A 143 13.76 -1.02 -10.19
CA SER A 143 12.87 -2.09 -10.64
C SER A 143 12.15 -1.66 -11.91
N TRP A 144 12.07 -2.56 -12.88
CA TRP A 144 11.44 -2.28 -14.16
C TRP A 144 10.22 -3.17 -14.39
N LEU A 145 9.08 -2.52 -14.59
CA LEU A 145 7.87 -3.13 -15.15
C LEU A 145 7.93 -2.96 -16.65
N VAL A 146 8.11 -4.06 -17.36
CA VAL A 146 8.26 -4.04 -18.82
C VAL A 146 6.97 -4.50 -19.45
N PHE A 147 6.30 -3.58 -20.15
CA PHE A 147 5.06 -3.85 -20.86
C PHE A 147 5.37 -4.36 -22.25
N LEU A 148 4.82 -5.53 -22.58
CA LEU A 148 4.91 -6.06 -23.93
C LEU A 148 4.18 -5.14 -24.91
N ASN A 149 4.76 -4.96 -26.09
CA ASN A 149 4.20 -4.16 -27.16
C ASN A 149 4.45 -4.87 -28.50
N GLY A 150 3.58 -4.64 -29.49
CA GLY A 150 3.69 -5.22 -30.84
C GLY A 150 2.47 -6.02 -31.27
N HIS A 151 1.53 -6.33 -30.32
CA HIS A 151 0.32 -7.13 -30.59
C HIS A 151 -0.97 -6.33 -30.29
N ALA A 152 -0.89 -5.00 -30.42
CA ALA A 152 -1.95 -4.05 -30.08
C ALA A 152 -2.43 -4.15 -28.63
N GLU A 153 -1.50 -4.33 -27.70
CA GLU A 153 -1.70 -4.27 -26.27
C GLU A 153 -2.12 -2.84 -25.83
N ALA A 154 -2.70 -2.73 -24.64
CA ALA A 154 -3.02 -1.43 -24.07
C ALA A 154 -1.73 -0.63 -23.77
N ASP A 155 -1.74 0.67 -24.14
CA ASP A 155 -0.58 1.55 -23.95
C ASP A 155 -0.41 1.96 -22.46
N PRO A 156 0.74 1.62 -21.82
CA PRO A 156 1.03 1.95 -20.43
C PRO A 156 1.17 3.45 -20.16
N PHE A 157 1.36 4.27 -21.18
CA PHE A 157 1.56 5.72 -21.05
C PHE A 157 0.38 6.55 -21.54
N SER A 158 -0.62 5.93 -22.18
CA SER A 158 -1.82 6.63 -22.62
C SER A 158 -2.59 7.21 -21.45
N THR A 159 -2.95 8.49 -21.58
CA THR A 159 -3.79 9.24 -20.63
C THR A 159 -5.28 9.11 -20.93
N ASP A 160 -5.64 8.41 -21.99
CA ASP A 160 -7.04 8.16 -22.36
C ASP A 160 -7.77 7.36 -21.27
N THR A 161 -9.07 7.36 -21.31
CA THR A 161 -9.94 6.70 -20.33
C THR A 161 -9.60 5.20 -20.18
N LEU A 162 -9.26 4.53 -21.28
CA LEU A 162 -8.88 3.11 -21.32
C LEU A 162 -7.36 2.91 -21.32
N GLY A 163 -6.57 3.98 -21.27
CA GLY A 163 -5.12 3.92 -21.12
C GLY A 163 -4.71 3.50 -19.71
N LEU A 164 -3.40 3.30 -19.49
CA LEU A 164 -2.84 2.74 -18.25
C LEU A 164 -1.92 3.73 -17.52
N SER A 165 -1.93 5.04 -17.89
CA SER A 165 -0.98 5.99 -17.30
C SER A 165 -1.13 6.13 -15.77
N ASN A 166 -2.32 5.92 -15.21
CA ASN A 166 -2.52 5.93 -13.76
C ASN A 166 -1.91 4.68 -13.10
N PHE A 167 -1.96 3.54 -13.77
CA PHE A 167 -1.29 2.31 -13.30
C PHE A 167 0.23 2.52 -13.29
N THR A 168 0.84 3.01 -14.35
CA THR A 168 2.29 3.27 -14.40
C THR A 168 2.71 4.34 -13.38
N LYS A 169 1.95 5.43 -13.23
CA LYS A 169 2.21 6.47 -12.22
C LYS A 169 2.16 5.93 -10.79
N LEU A 170 1.26 4.98 -10.51
CA LEU A 170 1.13 4.34 -9.20
C LEU A 170 2.43 3.68 -8.76
N PHE A 171 3.18 3.09 -9.70
CA PHE A 171 4.46 2.42 -9.44
C PHE A 171 5.66 3.36 -9.59
N ASN A 172 5.65 4.26 -10.57
CA ASN A 172 6.70 5.27 -10.74
C ASN A 172 6.87 6.16 -9.51
N SER A 173 5.77 6.50 -8.84
CA SER A 173 5.82 7.25 -7.58
C SER A 173 6.59 6.52 -6.46
N GLN A 174 6.79 5.22 -6.59
CA GLN A 174 7.52 4.37 -5.64
C GLN A 174 8.91 3.97 -6.12
N GLY A 175 9.41 4.60 -7.19
CA GLY A 175 10.74 4.30 -7.73
C GLY A 175 10.79 3.04 -8.60
N ILE A 176 9.63 2.53 -9.03
CA ILE A 176 9.52 1.41 -9.97
C ILE A 176 9.23 2.00 -11.34
N HIS A 177 10.14 1.77 -12.30
CA HIS A 177 10.04 2.35 -13.63
C HIS A 177 9.19 1.49 -14.56
N ALA A 178 8.57 2.12 -15.55
CA ALA A 178 7.83 1.43 -16.59
C ALA A 178 8.50 1.65 -17.95
N ALA A 179 8.55 0.61 -18.79
CA ALA A 179 9.02 0.67 -20.16
C ALA A 179 8.16 -0.22 -21.05
N GLN A 180 8.14 0.06 -22.35
CA GLN A 180 7.58 -0.83 -23.37
C GLN A 180 8.70 -1.63 -24.04
N LEU A 181 8.39 -2.87 -24.43
CA LEU A 181 9.32 -3.76 -25.11
C LEU A 181 8.61 -4.46 -26.27
N ASP A 182 9.11 -4.24 -27.46
CA ASP A 182 8.78 -5.06 -28.64
C ASP A 182 9.81 -6.20 -28.74
N ILE A 183 9.40 -7.41 -28.32
CA ILE A 183 10.29 -8.58 -28.32
C ILE A 183 10.71 -8.96 -29.72
N LYS A 184 9.88 -8.73 -30.76
CA LYS A 184 10.22 -9.01 -32.14
C LYS A 184 11.41 -8.19 -32.61
N GLN A 185 11.50 -6.93 -32.16
CA GLN A 185 12.61 -6.04 -32.51
C GLN A 185 13.84 -6.29 -31.65
N SER A 186 13.65 -6.43 -30.33
CA SER A 186 14.76 -6.58 -29.36
C SER A 186 15.37 -7.99 -29.39
N GLN A 187 14.59 -9.01 -29.74
CA GLN A 187 14.96 -10.42 -29.73
C GLN A 187 15.44 -10.97 -28.39
N HIS A 188 15.34 -10.19 -27.33
CA HIS A 188 15.67 -10.57 -25.94
C HIS A 188 14.91 -9.71 -24.95
N ILE A 189 14.79 -10.20 -23.71
CA ILE A 189 14.27 -9.43 -22.58
C ILE A 189 15.46 -8.93 -21.78
N PRO A 190 15.56 -7.61 -21.47
CA PRO A 190 16.68 -7.07 -20.70
C PRO A 190 16.82 -7.70 -19.31
N ASP A 191 18.06 -7.93 -18.86
CA ASP A 191 18.35 -8.60 -17.58
C ASP A 191 17.86 -7.82 -16.34
N ASN A 192 17.65 -6.52 -16.47
CA ASN A 192 17.10 -5.67 -15.41
C ASN A 192 15.57 -5.67 -15.37
N THR A 193 14.90 -6.52 -16.15
CA THR A 193 13.44 -6.69 -16.12
C THR A 193 13.03 -7.47 -14.88
N ASP A 194 12.25 -6.85 -14.00
CA ASP A 194 11.70 -7.52 -12.82
C ASP A 194 10.37 -8.20 -13.09
N LEU A 195 9.55 -7.61 -13.97
CA LEU A 195 8.24 -8.11 -14.29
C LEU A 195 7.88 -7.79 -15.75
N ILE A 196 7.51 -8.80 -16.52
CA ILE A 196 6.84 -8.63 -17.81
C ILE A 196 5.35 -8.50 -17.59
N ILE A 197 4.74 -7.48 -18.19
CA ILE A 197 3.30 -7.22 -18.15
C ILE A 197 2.76 -7.25 -19.57
N VAL A 198 1.75 -8.10 -19.80
CA VAL A 198 1.04 -8.21 -21.07
C VAL A 198 -0.41 -7.81 -20.84
N VAL A 199 -0.91 -6.82 -21.58
CA VAL A 199 -2.25 -6.26 -21.35
C VAL A 199 -3.10 -6.37 -22.59
N ASN A 200 -3.94 -7.41 -22.59
CA ASN A 200 -4.96 -7.67 -23.62
C ASN A 200 -4.43 -7.63 -25.06
N PRO A 201 -3.43 -8.46 -25.42
CA PRO A 201 -2.94 -8.55 -26.79
C PRO A 201 -4.10 -8.95 -27.73
N GLN A 202 -4.16 -8.31 -28.91
CA GLN A 202 -5.22 -8.53 -29.89
C GLN A 202 -4.83 -9.56 -30.96
N THR A 203 -3.53 -9.82 -31.10
CA THR A 203 -2.99 -10.81 -32.03
C THR A 203 -2.08 -11.78 -31.29
N GLU A 204 -2.01 -13.01 -31.78
CA GLU A 204 -1.16 -14.05 -31.20
C GLU A 204 0.33 -13.68 -31.29
N LEU A 205 1.06 -14.01 -30.22
CA LEU A 205 2.52 -13.92 -30.22
C LEU A 205 3.13 -14.88 -31.25
N LEU A 206 4.17 -14.41 -31.92
CA LEU A 206 4.92 -15.22 -32.85
C LEU A 206 5.67 -16.37 -32.14
N PRO A 207 6.00 -17.47 -32.83
CA PRO A 207 6.73 -18.60 -32.21
C PRO A 207 8.04 -18.19 -31.53
N LEU A 208 8.79 -17.25 -32.15
CA LEU A 208 10.02 -16.71 -31.57
C LEU A 208 9.76 -15.98 -30.24
N GLU A 209 8.74 -15.13 -30.20
CA GLU A 209 8.36 -14.36 -29.00
C GLU A 209 7.90 -15.27 -27.88
N LYS A 210 7.07 -16.27 -28.19
CA LYS A 210 6.67 -17.32 -27.24
C LYS A 210 7.89 -18.04 -26.65
N ASN A 211 8.90 -18.35 -27.46
CA ASN A 211 10.12 -19.01 -27.01
C ASN A 211 10.96 -18.11 -26.10
N ILE A 212 11.11 -16.83 -26.44
CA ILE A 212 11.83 -15.85 -25.61
C ILE A 212 11.15 -15.67 -24.23
N LEU A 213 9.80 -15.52 -24.20
CA LEU A 213 9.04 -15.46 -22.95
C LEU A 213 9.19 -16.73 -22.11
N LYS A 214 9.17 -17.89 -22.75
CA LYS A 214 9.37 -19.19 -22.08
C LYS A 214 10.76 -19.30 -21.47
N GLN A 215 11.81 -18.89 -22.18
CA GLN A 215 13.17 -18.84 -21.65
C GLN A 215 13.28 -17.89 -20.46
N TYR A 216 12.68 -16.70 -20.55
CA TYR A 216 12.64 -15.74 -19.45
C TYR A 216 11.96 -16.33 -18.20
N LEU A 217 10.81 -16.98 -18.35
CA LEU A 217 10.11 -17.65 -17.25
C LEU A 217 10.93 -18.81 -16.64
N SER A 218 11.58 -19.60 -17.50
CA SER A 218 12.44 -20.72 -17.06
C SER A 218 13.68 -20.23 -16.30
N ALA A 219 14.17 -19.02 -16.60
CA ALA A 219 15.24 -18.34 -15.85
C ALA A 219 14.76 -17.69 -14.53
N GLY A 220 13.50 -17.87 -14.15
CA GLY A 220 12.92 -17.31 -12.92
C GLY A 220 12.25 -15.97 -13.10
N GLY A 221 12.06 -15.51 -14.31
CA GLY A 221 11.32 -14.30 -14.65
C GLY A 221 9.88 -14.33 -14.17
N LYS A 222 9.25 -13.17 -14.09
CA LYS A 222 7.89 -12.98 -13.56
C LYS A 222 6.97 -12.46 -14.65
N LEU A 223 5.72 -12.96 -14.69
CA LEU A 223 4.72 -12.58 -15.68
C LEU A 223 3.41 -12.14 -15.02
N LEU A 224 2.88 -11.02 -15.48
CA LEU A 224 1.52 -10.57 -15.21
C LEU A 224 0.79 -10.42 -16.53
N TRP A 225 -0.21 -11.26 -16.76
CA TRP A 225 -0.96 -11.29 -18.00
C TRP A 225 -2.42 -10.92 -17.75
N PHE A 226 -2.88 -9.91 -18.45
CA PHE A 226 -4.28 -9.53 -18.50
C PHE A 226 -4.86 -9.90 -19.85
N THR A 227 -6.07 -10.46 -19.85
CA THR A 227 -6.82 -10.80 -21.05
C THR A 227 -8.28 -10.41 -20.89
N GLU A 228 -9.03 -10.36 -21.97
CA GLU A 228 -10.45 -10.01 -21.99
C GLU A 228 -11.24 -11.12 -22.69
N PRO A 229 -12.56 -11.27 -22.37
CA PRO A 229 -13.43 -12.15 -23.12
C PRO A 229 -13.39 -11.87 -24.62
N GLY A 230 -13.29 -12.92 -25.42
CA GLY A 230 -13.17 -12.80 -26.87
C GLY A 230 -11.77 -12.50 -27.39
N SER A 231 -10.75 -12.38 -26.53
CA SER A 231 -9.36 -12.28 -26.96
C SER A 231 -8.96 -13.50 -27.80
N LYS A 232 -8.30 -13.25 -28.93
CA LYS A 232 -7.76 -14.29 -29.82
C LYS A 232 -6.30 -14.64 -29.48
N ALA A 233 -5.66 -13.88 -28.60
CA ALA A 233 -4.25 -14.02 -28.25
C ALA A 233 -4.05 -14.79 -26.93
N THR A 234 -4.68 -15.94 -26.79
CA THR A 234 -4.61 -16.77 -25.59
C THR A 234 -3.70 -18.00 -25.76
N GLY A 235 -3.16 -18.21 -26.94
CA GLY A 235 -2.39 -19.42 -27.25
C GLY A 235 -1.10 -19.59 -26.44
N PHE A 236 -0.49 -18.49 -25.95
CA PHE A 236 0.64 -18.60 -25.04
C PHE A 236 0.22 -19.12 -23.67
N ILE A 237 -0.83 -18.54 -23.06
CA ILE A 237 -1.32 -18.97 -21.75
C ILE A 237 -1.88 -20.41 -21.78
N ASP A 238 -2.49 -20.80 -22.90
CA ASP A 238 -2.98 -22.16 -23.07
C ASP A 238 -1.82 -23.17 -23.20
N SER A 239 -0.85 -22.88 -24.06
CA SER A 239 0.28 -23.81 -24.31
C SER A 239 1.28 -23.88 -23.16
N GLU A 240 1.54 -22.78 -22.44
CA GLU A 240 2.54 -22.75 -21.38
C GLU A 240 1.95 -23.15 -20.02
N PHE A 241 0.72 -22.74 -19.75
CA PHE A 241 0.10 -22.93 -18.42
C PHE A 241 -1.11 -23.86 -18.43
N GLY A 242 -1.55 -24.33 -19.60
CA GLY A 242 -2.77 -25.15 -19.71
C GLY A 242 -4.03 -24.42 -19.28
N LEU A 243 -4.02 -23.08 -19.36
CA LEU A 243 -5.13 -22.21 -19.02
C LEU A 243 -5.88 -21.77 -20.28
N SER A 244 -7.17 -21.98 -20.29
CA SER A 244 -8.06 -21.52 -21.35
C SER A 244 -8.98 -20.40 -20.82
N LEU A 245 -9.25 -19.44 -21.69
CA LEU A 245 -10.27 -18.42 -21.46
C LEU A 245 -11.61 -18.93 -21.98
N ALA A 246 -12.64 -18.90 -21.14
CA ALA A 246 -14.00 -19.24 -21.55
C ALA A 246 -14.55 -18.19 -22.54
N ASN A 247 -15.40 -18.63 -23.42
CA ASN A 247 -16.12 -17.71 -24.28
C ASN A 247 -17.11 -16.89 -23.46
N GLY A 248 -17.18 -15.58 -23.74
CA GLY A 248 -18.15 -14.67 -23.15
C GLY A 248 -17.75 -14.02 -21.83
N VAL A 249 -18.65 -13.15 -21.38
CA VAL A 249 -18.48 -12.28 -20.22
C VAL A 249 -19.16 -12.90 -19.01
N ALA A 250 -18.54 -12.82 -17.85
CA ALA A 250 -19.16 -13.24 -16.60
C ALA A 250 -20.23 -12.23 -16.14
N ILE A 251 -21.41 -12.74 -15.86
CA ILE A 251 -22.60 -11.99 -15.42
C ILE A 251 -22.86 -12.27 -13.95
N ASP A 252 -22.98 -11.21 -13.17
CA ASP A 252 -23.24 -11.29 -11.74
C ASP A 252 -24.47 -10.46 -11.35
N PRO A 253 -25.63 -11.10 -11.12
CA PRO A 253 -26.84 -10.39 -10.73
C PRO A 253 -26.74 -9.73 -9.35
N ASP A 254 -25.91 -10.28 -8.44
CA ASP A 254 -25.74 -9.70 -7.11
C ASP A 254 -25.05 -8.33 -7.17
N SER A 255 -24.19 -8.09 -8.17
CA SER A 255 -23.53 -6.80 -8.36
C SER A 255 -24.51 -5.65 -8.62
N VAL A 256 -25.62 -5.91 -9.29
CA VAL A 256 -26.71 -4.91 -9.49
C VAL A 256 -27.35 -4.55 -8.15
N SER A 257 -27.57 -5.53 -7.28
CA SER A 257 -28.07 -5.28 -5.92
C SER A 257 -27.11 -4.49 -5.05
N LEU A 258 -25.81 -4.53 -5.36
CA LEU A 258 -24.75 -3.75 -4.71
C LEU A 258 -24.56 -2.35 -5.33
N GLY A 259 -25.43 -1.95 -6.28
CA GLY A 259 -25.40 -0.63 -6.91
C GLY A 259 -24.64 -0.55 -8.23
N SER A 260 -24.21 -1.68 -8.81
CA SER A 260 -23.64 -1.69 -10.15
C SER A 260 -24.70 -1.34 -11.20
N PRO A 261 -24.41 -0.46 -12.17
CA PRO A 261 -25.35 -0.12 -13.23
C PRO A 261 -25.53 -1.25 -14.27
N HIS A 262 -24.67 -2.27 -14.24
CA HIS A 262 -24.71 -3.36 -15.21
C HIS A 262 -24.19 -4.67 -14.60
N PRO A 263 -24.83 -5.84 -14.84
CA PRO A 263 -24.42 -7.11 -14.23
C PRO A 263 -23.05 -7.64 -14.71
N ALA A 264 -22.51 -7.10 -15.81
CA ALA A 264 -21.14 -7.37 -16.25
C ALA A 264 -20.07 -6.50 -15.55
N LEU A 265 -20.48 -5.45 -14.83
CA LEU A 265 -19.60 -4.67 -13.96
C LEU A 265 -19.63 -5.27 -12.55
N LYS A 266 -18.80 -6.27 -12.32
CA LYS A 266 -18.84 -7.08 -11.10
C LYS A 266 -18.23 -6.38 -9.90
N ILE A 267 -18.98 -6.34 -8.80
CA ILE A 267 -18.51 -5.86 -7.50
C ILE A 267 -18.18 -7.08 -6.64
N ILE A 268 -16.90 -7.38 -6.49
CA ILE A 268 -16.41 -8.52 -5.71
C ILE A 268 -16.21 -8.09 -4.26
N THR A 269 -16.92 -8.70 -3.34
CA THR A 269 -16.88 -8.43 -1.90
C THR A 269 -16.31 -9.57 -1.08
N SER A 270 -16.18 -10.76 -1.67
CA SER A 270 -15.65 -11.96 -1.03
C SER A 270 -14.51 -12.55 -1.86
N TYR A 271 -13.44 -12.92 -1.19
CA TYR A 271 -12.22 -13.38 -1.83
C TYR A 271 -11.80 -14.74 -1.27
N PRO A 272 -11.18 -15.60 -2.10
CA PRO A 272 -10.47 -16.79 -1.62
C PRO A 272 -9.37 -16.42 -0.63
N GLN A 273 -8.95 -17.37 0.20
CA GLN A 273 -7.79 -17.18 1.08
C GLN A 273 -6.51 -17.12 0.24
N HIS A 274 -6.04 -15.91 -0.04
CA HIS A 274 -4.81 -15.69 -0.80
C HIS A 274 -4.11 -14.39 -0.33
N PRO A 275 -2.76 -14.36 -0.23
CA PRO A 275 -2.02 -13.17 0.25
C PRO A 275 -2.33 -11.87 -0.51
N MET A 276 -2.64 -11.95 -1.81
CA MET A 276 -2.96 -10.77 -2.63
C MET A 276 -4.28 -10.08 -2.24
N VAL A 277 -5.19 -10.77 -1.59
CA VAL A 277 -6.54 -10.27 -1.29
C VAL A 277 -6.87 -10.22 0.21
N ASN A 278 -6.06 -10.82 1.07
CA ASN A 278 -6.32 -10.91 2.51
C ASN A 278 -6.42 -9.55 3.23
N ASN A 279 -5.81 -8.50 2.70
CA ASN A 279 -5.85 -7.14 3.25
C ASN A 279 -6.83 -6.20 2.53
N ILE A 280 -7.62 -6.72 1.59
CA ILE A 280 -8.66 -5.96 0.92
C ILE A 280 -9.90 -5.98 1.80
N THR A 281 -10.22 -4.83 2.40
CA THR A 281 -11.36 -4.67 3.34
C THR A 281 -12.60 -4.11 2.69
N THR A 282 -12.48 -3.64 1.44
CA THR A 282 -13.58 -3.12 0.62
C THR A 282 -13.74 -3.94 -0.65
N ALA A 283 -14.75 -3.64 -1.44
CA ALA A 283 -14.98 -4.34 -2.70
C ALA A 283 -13.94 -3.98 -3.77
N THR A 284 -13.76 -4.84 -4.77
CA THR A 284 -13.11 -4.54 -6.05
C THR A 284 -14.13 -4.52 -7.18
N LEU A 285 -13.89 -3.69 -8.18
CA LEU A 285 -14.73 -3.60 -9.38
C LEU A 285 -13.99 -4.24 -10.55
N LEU A 286 -14.58 -5.29 -11.12
CA LEU A 286 -14.03 -6.03 -12.25
C LEU A 286 -14.99 -5.92 -13.46
N PRO A 287 -14.75 -4.96 -14.39
CA PRO A 287 -15.63 -4.74 -15.54
C PRO A 287 -15.37 -5.79 -16.62
N TRP A 288 -16.44 -6.34 -17.16
CA TRP A 288 -16.41 -7.20 -18.35
C TRP A 288 -15.50 -8.45 -18.28
N SER A 289 -15.13 -8.88 -17.09
CA SER A 289 -14.20 -10.00 -16.90
C SER A 289 -14.75 -11.32 -17.44
N GLY A 290 -13.83 -12.17 -17.90
CA GLY A 290 -14.06 -13.52 -18.36
C GLY A 290 -13.88 -14.57 -17.29
N HIS A 291 -13.77 -15.83 -17.70
CA HIS A 291 -13.50 -16.98 -16.85
C HIS A 291 -12.31 -17.77 -17.34
N LEU A 292 -11.35 -18.01 -16.43
CA LEU A 292 -10.18 -18.84 -16.65
C LEU A 292 -10.41 -20.25 -16.12
N TYR A 293 -10.15 -21.27 -16.94
CA TYR A 293 -10.27 -22.67 -16.56
C TYR A 293 -9.12 -23.51 -17.10
N SER A 294 -8.80 -24.59 -16.44
CA SER A 294 -7.83 -25.56 -16.93
C SER A 294 -8.54 -26.80 -17.48
N ARG A 295 -8.14 -27.24 -18.67
CA ARG A 295 -8.60 -28.49 -19.27
C ARG A 295 -7.87 -29.71 -18.71
N ASN A 296 -6.67 -29.51 -18.18
CA ASN A 296 -5.82 -30.59 -17.69
C ASN A 296 -5.82 -30.62 -16.14
N LYS A 297 -6.35 -31.70 -15.55
CA LYS A 297 -6.42 -31.88 -14.09
C LYS A 297 -5.03 -31.93 -13.41
N HIS A 298 -3.99 -32.37 -14.08
CA HIS A 298 -2.64 -32.44 -13.50
C HIS A 298 -1.99 -31.05 -13.38
N ILE A 299 -2.23 -30.18 -14.33
CA ILE A 299 -1.75 -28.79 -14.31
C ILE A 299 -2.58 -27.94 -13.33
N SER A 300 -3.84 -28.28 -13.16
CA SER A 300 -4.77 -27.59 -12.23
C SER A 300 -4.25 -27.53 -10.79
N ALA A 301 -3.41 -28.46 -10.35
CA ALA A 301 -2.84 -28.49 -9.00
C ALA A 301 -1.86 -27.34 -8.69
N THR A 302 -1.28 -26.71 -9.72
CA THR A 302 -0.37 -25.56 -9.59
C THR A 302 -1.06 -24.21 -9.72
N ILE A 303 -2.33 -24.23 -10.14
CA ILE A 303 -3.16 -23.05 -10.39
C ILE A 303 -3.99 -22.74 -9.14
N GLN A 304 -3.80 -21.56 -8.56
CA GLN A 304 -4.56 -21.11 -7.38
C GLN A 304 -5.40 -19.89 -7.72
N PRO A 305 -6.73 -19.98 -7.63
CA PRO A 305 -7.60 -18.83 -7.78
C PRO A 305 -7.43 -17.85 -6.60
N PHE A 306 -7.36 -16.54 -6.90
CA PHE A 306 -7.38 -15.47 -5.91
C PHE A 306 -8.49 -14.46 -6.15
N LEU A 307 -9.05 -14.42 -7.36
CA LEU A 307 -10.25 -13.66 -7.72
C LEU A 307 -11.29 -14.61 -8.28
N THR A 308 -12.38 -14.78 -7.57
CA THR A 308 -13.51 -15.62 -7.97
C THR A 308 -14.82 -14.87 -7.82
N THR A 309 -15.79 -15.26 -8.60
CA THR A 309 -17.16 -14.76 -8.48
C THR A 309 -18.00 -15.59 -7.50
N SER A 310 -19.22 -15.15 -7.25
CA SER A 310 -20.21 -15.90 -6.49
C SER A 310 -20.74 -17.14 -7.26
N ASN A 311 -21.40 -18.05 -6.55
CA ASN A 311 -22.07 -19.22 -7.16
C ASN A 311 -23.23 -18.85 -8.08
N LYS A 312 -23.74 -17.61 -8.00
CA LYS A 312 -24.86 -17.14 -8.81
C LYS A 312 -24.44 -16.57 -10.16
N THR A 313 -23.15 -16.44 -10.40
CA THR A 313 -22.59 -15.94 -11.67
C THR A 313 -22.65 -16.98 -12.77
N TRP A 314 -22.69 -16.52 -14.01
CA TRP A 314 -22.53 -17.38 -15.20
C TRP A 314 -21.83 -16.64 -16.33
N THR A 315 -21.32 -17.36 -17.34
CA THR A 315 -20.80 -16.74 -18.56
C THR A 315 -21.91 -16.57 -19.59
N TYR A 316 -21.86 -15.44 -20.31
CA TYR A 316 -22.77 -15.11 -21.41
C TYR A 316 -21.97 -14.87 -22.70
N PRO A 317 -22.26 -15.58 -23.81
CA PRO A 317 -21.36 -15.69 -24.97
C PRO A 317 -21.31 -14.46 -25.88
N ALA A 318 -22.22 -13.52 -25.72
CA ALA A 318 -22.30 -12.31 -26.57
C ALA A 318 -22.13 -11.03 -25.72
N ASN A 319 -22.26 -9.87 -26.37
CA ASN A 319 -22.32 -8.60 -25.67
C ASN A 319 -23.56 -8.58 -24.76
N PRO A 320 -23.41 -8.57 -23.43
CA PRO A 320 -24.52 -8.67 -22.51
C PRO A 320 -25.33 -7.38 -22.49
N THR A 321 -26.66 -7.55 -22.44
CA THR A 321 -27.62 -6.47 -22.16
C THR A 321 -27.70 -6.21 -20.66
N GLN A 322 -28.48 -5.20 -20.24
CA GLN A 322 -28.76 -4.96 -18.81
C GLN A 322 -29.87 -5.87 -18.26
N ASP A 323 -30.62 -6.52 -19.14
CA ASP A 323 -31.74 -7.39 -18.74
C ASP A 323 -31.23 -8.75 -18.25
N ILE A 324 -31.23 -8.92 -16.93
CA ILE A 324 -30.78 -10.16 -16.26
C ILE A 324 -31.65 -11.36 -16.66
N GLN A 325 -32.96 -11.18 -16.92
CA GLN A 325 -33.82 -12.29 -17.29
C GLN A 325 -33.49 -12.80 -18.68
N GLN A 326 -33.21 -11.91 -19.62
CA GLN A 326 -32.72 -12.25 -20.95
C GLN A 326 -31.36 -12.96 -20.90
N LEU A 327 -30.43 -12.43 -20.11
CA LEU A 327 -29.07 -13.01 -19.92
C LEU A 327 -29.14 -14.41 -19.30
N ALA A 328 -30.11 -14.66 -18.40
CA ALA A 328 -30.26 -15.95 -17.73
C ALA A 328 -30.75 -17.09 -18.67
N GLN A 329 -31.26 -16.77 -19.85
CA GLN A 329 -31.69 -17.77 -20.84
C GLN A 329 -30.53 -18.46 -21.56
N HIS A 330 -29.34 -17.84 -21.58
CA HIS A 330 -28.14 -18.33 -22.31
C HIS A 330 -26.94 -18.46 -21.39
N LYS A 331 -27.07 -19.24 -20.32
CA LYS A 331 -25.96 -19.56 -19.40
C LYS A 331 -25.09 -20.66 -19.99
N GLU A 332 -23.78 -20.41 -20.12
CA GLU A 332 -22.84 -21.45 -20.57
C GLU A 332 -22.14 -22.11 -19.38
N GLN A 333 -21.44 -21.32 -18.55
CA GLN A 333 -20.73 -21.85 -17.37
C GLN A 333 -21.29 -21.15 -16.12
N VAL A 334 -21.47 -21.92 -15.06
CA VAL A 334 -22.05 -21.43 -13.80
C VAL A 334 -20.94 -21.34 -12.75
N GLY A 335 -21.03 -20.29 -11.94
CA GLY A 335 -20.06 -19.99 -10.90
C GLY A 335 -19.90 -21.05 -9.80
N PRO A 336 -18.84 -20.88 -8.99
CA PRO A 336 -17.92 -19.75 -8.97
C PRO A 336 -16.96 -19.74 -10.17
N LEU A 337 -16.79 -18.59 -10.81
CA LEU A 337 -15.93 -18.43 -11.96
C LEU A 337 -14.57 -17.84 -11.55
N ASN A 338 -13.46 -18.40 -12.03
CA ASN A 338 -12.12 -17.87 -11.74
C ASN A 338 -11.85 -16.70 -12.69
N ILE A 339 -11.69 -15.50 -12.14
CA ILE A 339 -11.31 -14.30 -12.90
C ILE A 339 -9.79 -14.11 -12.86
N GLY A 340 -9.17 -14.36 -11.70
CA GLY A 340 -7.73 -14.24 -11.53
C GLY A 340 -7.14 -15.46 -10.86
N VAL A 341 -6.03 -15.94 -11.42
CA VAL A 341 -5.32 -17.12 -10.93
C VAL A 341 -3.82 -16.85 -10.85
N THR A 342 -3.15 -17.57 -9.97
CA THR A 342 -1.69 -17.62 -9.90
C THR A 342 -1.19 -18.97 -10.39
N ILE A 343 0.01 -19.00 -10.97
CA ILE A 343 0.72 -20.20 -11.37
C ILE A 343 2.04 -20.22 -10.61
N GLY A 344 2.11 -21.05 -9.58
CA GLY A 344 3.20 -20.99 -8.62
C GLY A 344 3.41 -19.57 -8.08
N LYS A 345 4.67 -19.11 -8.01
CA LYS A 345 5.03 -17.72 -7.62
C LYS A 345 5.62 -16.91 -8.78
N HIS A 346 5.42 -17.34 -10.01
CA HIS A 346 6.07 -16.71 -11.16
C HIS A 346 5.11 -16.11 -12.18
N ALA A 347 3.83 -16.50 -12.18
CA ALA A 347 2.87 -15.90 -13.08
C ALA A 347 1.52 -15.62 -12.42
N VAL A 348 0.90 -14.54 -12.84
CA VAL A 348 -0.49 -14.15 -12.52
C VAL A 348 -1.22 -13.89 -13.82
N ILE A 349 -2.37 -14.53 -13.99
CA ILE A 349 -3.23 -14.38 -15.16
C ILE A 349 -4.59 -13.87 -14.70
N ILE A 350 -5.10 -12.83 -15.35
CA ILE A 350 -6.38 -12.18 -14.99
C ILE A 350 -7.20 -11.98 -16.25
N ALA A 351 -8.43 -12.50 -16.25
CA ALA A 351 -9.39 -12.36 -17.35
C ALA A 351 -10.17 -11.04 -17.26
N ASP A 352 -9.48 -9.96 -16.99
CA ASP A 352 -9.96 -8.59 -16.95
C ASP A 352 -8.77 -7.66 -17.07
N SER A 353 -8.68 -6.87 -18.12
CA SER A 353 -7.67 -5.82 -18.26
C SER A 353 -8.24 -4.45 -17.90
N SER A 354 -9.55 -4.32 -17.90
CA SER A 354 -10.26 -3.06 -17.72
C SER A 354 -10.07 -2.47 -16.33
N PHE A 355 -9.94 -3.31 -15.28
CA PHE A 355 -9.86 -2.82 -13.90
C PHE A 355 -8.59 -2.00 -13.60
N ILE A 356 -7.52 -2.17 -14.39
CA ILE A 356 -6.28 -1.37 -14.26
C ILE A 356 -6.26 -0.11 -15.12
N THR A 357 -7.29 0.14 -15.94
CA THR A 357 -7.37 1.33 -16.80
C THR A 357 -7.55 2.60 -16.00
N ASN A 358 -7.26 3.74 -16.61
CA ASN A 358 -7.42 5.06 -15.99
C ASN A 358 -8.84 5.31 -15.45
N LYS A 359 -9.85 4.70 -16.08
CA LYS A 359 -11.26 4.79 -15.68
C LYS A 359 -11.56 4.02 -14.40
N TYR A 360 -11.08 2.80 -14.29
CA TYR A 360 -11.52 1.86 -13.25
C TYR A 360 -10.53 1.67 -12.11
N LEU A 361 -9.24 1.93 -12.35
CA LEU A 361 -8.19 1.81 -11.33
C LEU A 361 -8.46 2.65 -10.07
N PRO A 362 -8.97 3.91 -10.16
CA PRO A 362 -9.25 4.71 -8.96
C PRO A 362 -10.48 4.26 -8.17
N LEU A 363 -11.28 3.33 -8.70
CA LEU A 363 -12.55 2.93 -8.10
C LEU A 363 -12.36 1.77 -7.13
N TYR A 364 -13.13 1.79 -6.04
CA TYR A 364 -13.11 0.74 -5.02
C TYR A 364 -11.67 0.42 -4.55
N ALA A 365 -11.37 -0.86 -4.31
CA ALA A 365 -10.03 -1.32 -3.92
C ALA A 365 -9.14 -1.72 -5.11
N ASN A 366 -9.42 -1.29 -6.34
CA ASN A 366 -8.67 -1.71 -7.52
C ASN A 366 -7.19 -1.32 -7.45
N GLN A 367 -6.87 -0.11 -6.96
CA GLN A 367 -5.47 0.28 -6.74
C GLN A 367 -4.76 -0.62 -5.72
N GLN A 368 -5.46 -0.98 -4.64
CA GLN A 368 -4.91 -1.87 -3.63
C GLN A 368 -4.66 -3.26 -4.20
N LEU A 369 -5.61 -3.79 -4.96
CA LEU A 369 -5.46 -5.06 -5.66
C LEU A 369 -4.27 -5.04 -6.63
N ALA A 370 -4.14 -4.00 -7.45
CA ALA A 370 -3.03 -3.83 -8.39
C ALA A 370 -1.66 -3.82 -7.68
N LYS A 371 -1.54 -3.08 -6.58
CA LYS A 371 -0.32 -3.07 -5.74
C LYS A 371 -0.03 -4.44 -5.15
N ASN A 372 -1.04 -5.12 -4.62
CA ASN A 372 -0.88 -6.44 -4.01
C ASN A 372 -0.39 -7.49 -5.02
N ILE A 373 -0.92 -7.45 -6.26
CA ILE A 373 -0.50 -8.37 -7.34
C ILE A 373 0.98 -8.18 -7.67
N VAL A 374 1.41 -6.94 -7.90
CA VAL A 374 2.80 -6.63 -8.22
C VAL A 374 3.73 -7.01 -7.06
N ASN A 375 3.33 -6.71 -5.81
CA ASN A 375 4.07 -7.12 -4.61
C ASN A 375 4.20 -8.63 -4.45
N TRP A 376 3.12 -9.35 -4.74
CA TRP A 376 3.11 -10.81 -4.60
C TRP A 376 4.08 -11.49 -5.56
N LEU A 377 4.27 -10.92 -6.76
CA LEU A 377 5.26 -11.39 -7.74
C LEU A 377 6.71 -11.16 -7.27
N GLN A 378 6.90 -10.56 -6.08
CA GLN A 378 8.20 -10.39 -5.43
C GLN A 378 9.24 -9.68 -6.31
N ILE A 379 8.84 -8.57 -6.92
CA ILE A 379 9.79 -7.68 -7.59
C ILE A 379 10.82 -7.13 -6.59
N LYS A 380 12.01 -6.75 -7.06
CA LYS A 380 13.14 -6.30 -6.19
C LYS A 380 12.75 -5.14 -5.28
N THR A 381 11.96 -4.21 -5.79
CA THR A 381 11.50 -3.05 -5.05
C THR A 381 10.07 -3.30 -4.54
N PRO A 382 9.86 -3.48 -3.23
CA PRO A 382 8.52 -3.70 -2.70
C PRO A 382 7.64 -2.44 -2.85
N VAL A 383 6.39 -2.66 -3.19
CA VAL A 383 5.37 -1.60 -3.32
C VAL A 383 4.70 -1.40 -1.97
N TYR A 384 4.88 -0.23 -1.36
CA TYR A 384 4.27 0.11 -0.07
C TYR A 384 2.95 0.85 -0.25
N SER A 385 2.05 0.66 0.70
CA SER A 385 0.79 1.42 0.80
C SER A 385 0.83 2.33 2.01
N PHE A 386 1.44 3.51 1.83
CA PHE A 386 1.44 4.53 2.87
C PHE A 386 0.06 5.19 2.93
N THR A 387 -0.75 4.80 3.91
CA THR A 387 -2.09 5.36 4.10
C THR A 387 -2.02 6.67 4.85
N GLN A 388 -2.71 7.71 4.36
CA GLN A 388 -2.98 8.88 5.19
C GLN A 388 -3.98 8.50 6.27
N THR A 389 -3.54 8.53 7.51
CA THR A 389 -4.46 8.50 8.66
C THR A 389 -5.15 9.86 8.75
N THR A 390 -6.38 9.93 8.29
CA THR A 390 -7.22 11.11 8.52
C THR A 390 -7.60 11.15 10.00
N ALA A 391 -7.43 12.31 10.64
CA ALA A 391 -7.87 12.52 11.99
C ALA A 391 -9.41 12.37 12.05
N LYS A 392 -9.88 11.25 12.60
CA LYS A 392 -11.30 11.05 12.94
C LYS A 392 -11.66 11.63 14.32
N ASP A 393 -10.65 12.12 15.06
CA ASP A 393 -10.81 12.59 16.44
C ASP A 393 -11.29 14.05 16.53
N LEU A 394 -12.26 14.42 15.69
CA LEU A 394 -12.91 15.74 15.83
C LEU A 394 -13.78 15.86 17.11
N ASN A 395 -14.17 14.72 17.69
CA ASN A 395 -14.88 14.66 18.95
C ASN A 395 -14.39 13.47 19.78
N TYR A 396 -13.74 13.73 20.92
CA TYR A 396 -13.42 12.70 21.88
C TYR A 396 -14.74 12.07 22.40
N GLN A 397 -15.02 10.83 21.98
CA GLN A 397 -16.09 10.03 22.56
C GLN A 397 -15.44 9.02 23.52
N PRO A 398 -15.44 9.29 24.84
CA PRO A 398 -14.94 8.35 25.82
C PRO A 398 -15.77 7.07 25.75
N ASN A 399 -15.10 5.91 25.63
CA ASN A 399 -15.82 4.65 25.76
C ASN A 399 -16.36 4.54 27.22
N LYS A 400 -17.35 3.68 27.46
CA LYS A 400 -18.00 3.53 28.77
C LYS A 400 -17.00 3.32 29.92
N LEU A 401 -15.91 2.59 29.67
CA LEU A 401 -14.88 2.27 30.67
C LEU A 401 -14.07 3.52 31.05
N ASN A 402 -13.62 4.30 30.08
CA ASN A 402 -12.88 5.53 30.31
C ASN A 402 -13.75 6.58 30.99
N ASN A 403 -15.02 6.69 30.61
CA ASN A 403 -15.95 7.62 31.22
C ASN A 403 -16.21 7.28 32.72
N THR A 404 -16.29 5.99 33.05
CA THR A 404 -16.42 5.52 34.44
C THR A 404 -15.15 5.78 35.24
N LEU A 405 -13.95 5.58 34.67
CA LEU A 405 -12.68 5.89 35.31
C LEU A 405 -12.52 7.38 35.59
N TYR A 406 -12.81 8.26 34.64
CA TYR A 406 -12.70 9.72 34.81
C TYR A 406 -13.75 10.28 35.74
N ARG A 407 -14.98 9.75 35.72
CA ARG A 407 -16.11 10.29 36.51
C ARG A 407 -16.15 9.78 37.94
N PHE A 408 -15.73 8.55 38.21
CA PHE A 408 -15.90 7.90 39.49
C PHE A 408 -14.59 7.43 40.13
N VAL A 409 -13.72 6.77 39.38
CA VAL A 409 -12.52 6.15 39.94
C VAL A 409 -11.50 7.22 40.36
N PHE A 410 -11.13 8.13 39.47
CA PHE A 410 -10.13 9.16 39.81
C PHE A 410 -10.61 10.14 40.92
N PRO A 411 -11.82 10.73 40.86
CA PRO A 411 -12.26 11.66 41.92
C PRO A 411 -12.48 11.01 43.26
N ILE A 412 -12.73 9.71 43.33
CA ILE A 412 -12.97 9.00 44.60
C ILE A 412 -11.69 8.34 45.11
N LEU A 413 -10.97 7.60 44.23
CA LEU A 413 -9.82 6.80 44.64
C LEU A 413 -8.62 7.67 45.05
N ILE A 414 -8.37 8.77 44.32
CA ILE A 414 -7.27 9.67 44.66
C ILE A 414 -7.45 10.35 46.03
N PRO A 415 -8.58 10.98 46.33
CA PRO A 415 -8.82 11.54 47.68
C PRO A 415 -8.79 10.49 48.78
N LEU A 416 -9.32 9.28 48.51
CA LEU A 416 -9.34 8.19 49.49
C LEU A 416 -7.94 7.73 49.86
N VAL A 417 -7.03 7.62 48.87
CA VAL A 417 -5.62 7.32 49.10
C VAL A 417 -4.96 8.40 49.98
N PHE A 418 -5.23 9.70 49.72
CA PHE A 418 -4.71 10.79 50.55
C PHE A 418 -5.27 10.77 51.98
N ILE A 419 -6.57 10.44 52.17
CA ILE A 419 -7.19 10.29 53.47
C ILE A 419 -6.53 9.13 54.24
N VAL A 420 -6.31 7.98 53.62
CA VAL A 420 -5.65 6.81 54.24
C VAL A 420 -4.22 7.16 54.65
N ILE A 421 -3.46 7.83 53.78
CA ILE A 421 -2.11 8.30 54.11
C ILE A 421 -2.14 9.29 55.27
N GLY A 422 -3.09 10.24 55.28
CA GLY A 422 -3.28 11.20 56.37
C GLY A 422 -3.59 10.53 57.70
N PHE A 423 -4.50 9.54 57.71
CA PHE A 423 -4.81 8.72 58.90
C PHE A 423 -3.61 7.93 59.41
N TYR A 424 -2.80 7.37 58.51
CA TYR A 424 -1.60 6.61 58.91
C TYR A 424 -0.54 7.52 59.55
N ILE A 425 -0.34 8.73 59.01
CA ILE A 425 0.57 9.74 59.56
C ILE A 425 0.06 10.22 60.94
N GLN A 426 -1.25 10.48 61.08
CA GLN A 426 -1.84 10.94 62.34
C GLN A 426 -1.78 9.90 63.46
N ARG A 427 -1.95 8.59 63.13
CA ARG A 427 -1.79 7.49 64.08
C ARG A 427 -0.34 7.33 64.53
N GLY A 428 0.63 7.47 63.62
CA GLY A 428 2.06 7.43 63.94
C GLY A 428 2.52 8.56 64.87
N THR A 429 1.86 9.72 64.80
CA THR A 429 2.16 10.87 65.67
C THR A 429 1.51 10.77 67.06
N LYS A 430 0.40 10.04 67.21
CA LYS A 430 -0.21 9.80 68.53
C LYS A 430 0.59 8.79 69.36
N ASN A 431 1.19 7.75 68.72
CA ASN A 431 2.00 6.75 69.40
C ASN A 431 3.42 7.23 69.79
N ALA A 432 3.82 8.41 69.35
CA ALA A 432 5.10 9.03 69.69
C ALA A 432 5.01 10.06 70.81
N ARG A 433 3.80 10.23 71.47
CA ARG A 433 3.55 11.17 72.58
C ARG A 433 3.11 10.47 73.88
N VAL A 434 3.35 9.14 73.97
CA VAL A 434 3.22 8.39 75.24
C VAL A 434 4.61 7.97 75.70
#